data_dad14ea11d6d9416d3797600b3f773cd
#
_entry.id   dad14ea11d6d9416d3797600b3f773cd
#
_cell.length_a   1.000
_cell.length_b   1.000
_cell.length_c   1.000
_cell.angle_alpha   90.00
_cell.angle_beta   90.00
_cell.angle_gamma   90.00
#
_symmetry.space_group_name_H-M   'P 1'
#
loop_
_entity.id
_entity.type
_entity.pdbx_description
1 polymer ?
#
loop_
_entity_poly.entity_id
_entity_poly.type
_entity_poly.pdbx_seq_one_letter_code
_entity_poly.pdbx_strand_id
1 'polypeptide(L)'
;MPSVKDLSPADVARGLTEGKIMLVDVREPNEVAVAAFPDAVLMPLSQFDPAALPDPGGREVVFACGSGKRSMAASLAAQEQGLPYDAHLDGGMRAWKEAGLPAKT
;
A
#
# COMPACT_ATOMS: atom_id res chain seq x y z
N MET A 1 9.39 -14.46 -13.47
CA MET A 1 9.35 -14.53 -12.00
C MET A 1 8.60 -13.33 -11.45
N PRO A 2 7.63 -13.53 -10.56
CA PRO A 2 6.98 -12.39 -9.92
C PRO A 2 7.99 -11.60 -9.10
N SER A 3 7.87 -10.29 -9.15
CA SER A 3 8.72 -9.39 -8.39
C SER A 3 7.88 -8.27 -7.83
N VAL A 4 8.37 -7.61 -6.79
CA VAL A 4 7.70 -6.48 -6.17
C VAL A 4 8.58 -5.26 -6.29
N LYS A 5 8.02 -4.20 -6.86
CA LYS A 5 8.72 -2.94 -7.03
C LYS A 5 8.68 -2.15 -5.73
N ASP A 6 9.84 -1.74 -5.22
CA ASP A 6 9.95 -0.94 -4.00
C ASP A 6 9.81 0.53 -4.34
N LEU A 7 8.80 1.19 -3.77
CA LEU A 7 8.63 2.63 -3.91
C LEU A 7 8.97 3.30 -2.58
N SER A 8 9.71 4.41 -2.66
CA SER A 8 10.06 5.16 -1.45
C SER A 8 8.86 5.93 -0.91
N PRO A 9 8.87 6.33 0.37
CA PRO A 9 7.81 7.19 0.90
C PRO A 9 7.62 8.47 0.09
N ALA A 10 8.71 9.09 -0.37
CA ALA A 10 8.62 10.32 -1.18
C ALA A 10 7.92 10.06 -2.52
N ASP A 11 8.23 8.94 -3.18
CA ASP A 11 7.59 8.58 -4.45
C ASP A 11 6.10 8.32 -4.27
N VAL A 12 5.73 7.61 -3.21
CA VAL A 12 4.32 7.32 -2.91
C VAL A 12 3.58 8.62 -2.59
N ALA A 13 4.16 9.48 -1.76
CA ALA A 13 3.53 10.76 -1.40
C ALA A 13 3.29 11.61 -2.64
N ARG A 14 4.28 11.68 -3.53
CA ARG A 14 4.14 12.42 -4.79
C ARG A 14 3.04 11.83 -5.66
N GLY A 15 3.02 10.50 -5.80
CA GLY A 15 2.00 9.81 -6.60
C GLY A 15 0.59 10.02 -6.07
N LEU A 16 0.43 10.07 -4.74
CA LEU A 16 -0.87 10.38 -4.14
C LEU A 16 -1.29 11.80 -4.45
N THR A 17 -0.37 12.77 -4.30
CA THR A 17 -0.66 14.17 -4.58
C THR A 17 -1.03 14.39 -6.04
N GLU A 18 -0.39 13.68 -6.96
CA GLU A 18 -0.62 13.80 -8.40
C GLU A 18 -1.79 12.94 -8.91
N GLY A 19 -2.41 12.17 -8.03
CA GLY A 19 -3.52 11.28 -8.41
C GLY A 19 -3.10 10.11 -9.27
N LYS A 20 -1.84 9.67 -9.16
CA LYS A 20 -1.28 8.58 -9.97
C LYS A 20 -1.19 7.26 -9.23
N ILE A 21 -1.43 7.26 -7.91
CA ILE A 21 -1.33 6.07 -7.07
C ILE A 21 -2.63 5.86 -6.30
N MET A 22 -3.08 4.61 -6.24
CA MET A 22 -4.08 4.15 -5.29
C MET A 22 -3.34 3.36 -4.21
N LEU A 23 -3.24 3.92 -3.01
CA LEU A 23 -2.56 3.28 -1.89
C LEU A 23 -3.51 2.33 -1.18
N VAL A 24 -3.07 1.10 -0.98
CA VAL A 24 -3.87 0.07 -0.30
C VAL A 24 -3.14 -0.35 0.98
N ASP A 25 -3.74 -0.04 2.12
CA ASP A 25 -3.19 -0.37 3.44
C ASP A 25 -3.66 -1.76 3.84
N VAL A 26 -2.73 -2.69 3.98
CA VAL A 26 -3.04 -4.09 4.34
C VAL A 26 -2.83 -4.38 5.82
N ARG A 27 -2.65 -3.32 6.64
CA ARG A 27 -2.56 -3.47 8.09
C ARG A 27 -3.92 -3.78 8.68
N GLU A 28 -3.90 -4.28 9.92
CA GLU A 28 -5.15 -4.58 10.62
C GLU A 28 -5.79 -3.31 11.19
N PRO A 29 -7.12 -3.32 11.47
CA PRO A 29 -7.81 -2.10 11.91
C PRO A 29 -7.25 -1.45 13.18
N ASN A 30 -6.72 -2.23 14.11
CA ASN A 30 -6.14 -1.67 15.33
C ASN A 30 -4.88 -0.84 15.04
N GLU A 31 -4.13 -1.21 14.02
CA GLU A 31 -2.95 -0.44 13.60
C GLU A 31 -3.37 0.86 12.90
N VAL A 32 -4.38 0.79 12.05
CA VAL A 32 -4.92 1.95 11.33
C VAL A 32 -5.49 2.96 12.32
N ALA A 33 -6.11 2.49 13.40
CA ALA A 33 -6.67 3.37 14.42
C ALA A 33 -5.61 4.20 15.15
N VAL A 34 -4.38 3.70 15.24
CA VAL A 34 -3.26 4.43 15.87
C VAL A 34 -2.69 5.48 14.93
N ALA A 35 -2.46 5.12 13.67
CA ALA A 35 -1.96 6.06 12.66
C ALA A 35 -2.33 5.52 11.27
N ALA A 36 -2.98 6.33 10.48
CA ALA A 36 -3.46 5.95 9.14
C ALA A 36 -2.73 6.72 8.05
N PHE A 37 -2.51 6.06 6.90
CA PHE A 37 -2.04 6.75 5.70
C PHE A 37 -3.15 7.65 5.16
N PRO A 38 -2.80 8.80 4.56
CA PRO A 38 -3.84 9.64 3.93
C PRO A 38 -4.41 8.94 2.69
N ASP A 39 -5.73 9.03 2.54
CA ASP A 39 -6.46 8.59 1.34
C ASP A 39 -6.22 7.13 0.94
N ALA A 40 -5.92 6.27 1.89
CA ALA A 40 -5.68 4.86 1.61
C ALA A 40 -6.97 4.05 1.59
N VAL A 41 -7.03 3.07 0.69
CA VAL A 41 -8.04 2.02 0.73
C VAL A 41 -7.60 1.02 1.79
N LEU A 42 -8.53 0.60 2.66
CA LEU A 42 -8.21 -0.35 3.74
C LEU A 42 -8.62 -1.75 3.32
N MET A 43 -7.65 -2.67 3.30
CA MET A 43 -7.91 -4.08 3.01
C MET A 43 -6.96 -4.93 3.83
N PRO A 44 -7.35 -5.29 5.07
CA PRO A 44 -6.48 -6.07 5.96
C PRO A 44 -6.01 -7.37 5.32
N LEU A 45 -4.75 -7.72 5.54
CA LEU A 45 -4.20 -8.94 4.97
C LEU A 45 -4.94 -10.19 5.46
N SER A 46 -5.48 -10.15 6.67
CA SER A 46 -6.29 -11.24 7.23
C SER A 46 -7.57 -11.51 6.44
N GLN A 47 -8.03 -10.55 5.64
CA GLN A 47 -9.22 -10.66 4.80
C GLN A 47 -8.89 -10.24 3.36
N PHE A 48 -7.71 -10.61 2.89
CA PHE A 48 -7.17 -10.12 1.63
C PHE A 48 -7.91 -10.70 0.43
N ASP A 49 -8.52 -9.80 -0.36
CA ASP A 49 -9.22 -10.14 -1.60
C ASP A 49 -8.92 -9.05 -2.62
N PRO A 50 -7.75 -9.11 -3.28
CA PRO A 50 -7.33 -8.02 -4.16
C PRO A 50 -8.23 -7.84 -5.38
N ALA A 51 -8.96 -8.88 -5.81
CA ALA A 51 -9.92 -8.74 -6.90
C ALA A 51 -11.13 -7.88 -6.51
N ALA A 52 -11.39 -7.71 -5.20
CA ALA A 52 -12.48 -6.88 -4.71
C ALA A 52 -12.08 -5.42 -4.48
N LEU A 53 -10.83 -5.05 -4.75
CA LEU A 53 -10.40 -3.65 -4.63
C LEU A 53 -11.17 -2.75 -5.60
N PRO A 54 -11.39 -1.47 -5.22
CA PRO A 54 -11.98 -0.52 -6.16
C PRO A 54 -11.17 -0.44 -7.44
N ASP A 55 -11.84 -0.06 -8.54
CA ASP A 55 -11.16 0.18 -9.81
C ASP A 55 -10.12 1.31 -9.61
N PRO A 56 -8.84 1.06 -9.88
CA PRO A 56 -7.82 2.10 -9.72
C PRO A 56 -7.95 3.25 -10.72
N GLY A 57 -8.72 3.07 -11.79
CA GLY A 57 -8.95 4.17 -12.76
C GLY A 57 -7.67 4.65 -13.44
N GLY A 58 -6.79 3.72 -13.79
CA GLY A 58 -5.50 4.07 -14.41
C GLY A 58 -4.39 4.40 -13.43
N ARG A 59 -4.69 4.49 -12.12
CA ARG A 59 -3.66 4.72 -11.11
C ARG A 59 -2.88 3.43 -10.83
N GLU A 60 -1.66 3.58 -10.39
CA GLU A 60 -0.85 2.43 -9.94
C GLU A 60 -1.31 2.00 -8.55
N VAL A 61 -1.58 0.71 -8.38
CA VAL A 61 -1.92 0.16 -7.06
C VAL A 61 -0.63 -0.11 -6.29
N VAL A 62 -0.53 0.45 -5.09
CA VAL A 62 0.64 0.30 -4.22
C VAL A 62 0.17 -0.20 -2.86
N PHE A 63 0.67 -1.35 -2.44
CA PHE A 63 0.35 -1.89 -1.11
C PHE A 63 1.26 -1.30 -0.05
N ALA A 64 0.73 -1.10 1.15
CA ALA A 64 1.48 -0.58 2.28
C ALA A 64 1.14 -1.33 3.56
N CYS A 65 2.12 -1.43 4.46
CA CYS A 65 1.93 -2.01 5.79
C CYS A 65 2.79 -1.28 6.82
N GLY A 66 3.13 -1.92 7.92
CA GLY A 66 3.92 -1.30 8.97
C GLY A 66 5.42 -1.22 8.66
N SER A 67 5.98 -2.28 8.09
CA SER A 67 7.43 -2.38 7.86
C SER A 67 7.82 -2.81 6.44
N GLY A 68 6.85 -3.17 5.61
CA GLY A 68 7.09 -3.60 4.23
C GLY A 68 6.98 -5.10 3.99
N LYS A 69 6.90 -5.93 5.01
CA LYS A 69 6.82 -7.39 4.84
C LYS A 69 5.45 -7.86 4.36
N ARG A 70 4.39 -7.39 5.01
CA ARG A 70 3.01 -7.77 4.64
C ARG A 70 2.63 -7.20 3.28
N SER A 71 3.06 -5.98 2.98
CA SER A 71 2.76 -5.36 1.68
C SER A 71 3.46 -6.08 0.53
N MET A 72 4.67 -6.60 0.75
CA MET A 72 5.33 -7.43 -0.24
C MET A 72 4.53 -8.71 -0.47
N ALA A 73 4.11 -9.38 0.61
CA ALA A 73 3.29 -10.59 0.50
C ALA A 73 1.96 -10.31 -0.21
N ALA A 74 1.34 -9.16 0.05
CA ALA A 74 0.11 -8.75 -0.60
C ALA A 74 0.29 -8.61 -2.12
N SER A 75 1.37 -7.96 -2.54
CA SER A 75 1.68 -7.81 -3.96
C SER A 75 1.88 -9.16 -4.64
N LEU A 76 2.65 -10.05 -4.01
CA LEU A 76 2.88 -11.38 -4.58
C LEU A 76 1.58 -12.18 -4.68
N ALA A 77 0.72 -12.11 -3.68
CA ALA A 77 -0.58 -12.78 -3.71
C ALA A 77 -1.49 -12.23 -4.80
N ALA A 78 -1.49 -10.91 -5.00
CA ALA A 78 -2.27 -10.30 -6.07
C ALA A 78 -1.76 -10.76 -7.44
N GLN A 79 -0.46 -10.82 -7.62
CA GLN A 79 0.14 -11.28 -8.88
C GLN A 79 -0.21 -12.76 -9.16
N GLU A 80 -0.27 -13.59 -8.12
CA GLU A 80 -0.70 -14.98 -8.28
C GLU A 80 -2.13 -15.09 -8.80
N GLN A 81 -2.96 -14.09 -8.53
CA GLN A 81 -4.33 -14.02 -9.05
C GLN A 81 -4.40 -13.37 -10.43
N GLY A 82 -3.28 -13.08 -11.05
CA GLY A 82 -3.22 -12.48 -12.38
C GLY A 82 -3.43 -10.98 -12.41
N LEU A 83 -3.35 -10.31 -11.24
CA LEU A 83 -3.53 -8.87 -11.17
C LEU A 83 -2.19 -8.13 -11.34
N PRO A 84 -2.16 -6.96 -12.01
CA PRO A 84 -0.92 -6.25 -12.28
C PRO A 84 -0.49 -5.35 -11.11
N TYR A 85 -0.64 -5.81 -9.87
CA TYR A 85 -0.38 -5.03 -8.67
C TYR A 85 0.97 -5.43 -8.09
N ASP A 86 2.04 -4.87 -8.65
CA ASP A 86 3.41 -5.31 -8.41
C ASP A 86 4.26 -4.30 -7.64
N ALA A 87 3.63 -3.37 -6.90
CA ALA A 87 4.36 -2.34 -6.18
C ALA A 87 3.94 -2.26 -4.71
N HIS A 88 4.90 -1.90 -3.85
CA HIS A 88 4.60 -1.64 -2.46
C HIS A 88 5.44 -0.48 -1.92
N LEU A 89 4.99 0.09 -0.80
CA LEU A 89 5.71 1.13 -0.06
C LEU A 89 6.82 0.48 0.75
N ASP A 90 8.05 0.71 0.35
CA ASP A 90 9.21 0.17 1.05
C ASP A 90 9.31 0.78 2.45
N GLY A 91 9.48 -0.09 3.45
CA GLY A 91 9.58 0.33 4.84
C GLY A 91 8.26 0.69 5.52
N GLY A 92 7.16 0.74 4.80
CA GLY A 92 5.82 0.93 5.34
C GLY A 92 5.60 2.21 6.14
N MET A 93 4.68 2.15 7.10
CA MET A 93 4.36 3.31 7.96
C MET A 93 5.59 3.80 8.72
N ARG A 94 6.48 2.90 9.11
CA ARG A 94 7.71 3.28 9.82
C ARG A 94 8.55 4.23 8.98
N ALA A 95 8.84 3.86 7.72
CA ALA A 95 9.62 4.71 6.82
C ALA A 95 8.86 5.99 6.46
N TRP A 96 7.54 5.89 6.34
CA TRP A 96 6.67 7.03 6.06
C TRP A 96 6.81 8.11 7.14
N LYS A 97 6.74 7.70 8.42
CA LYS A 97 6.91 8.62 9.55
C LYS A 97 8.33 9.18 9.63
N GLU A 98 9.33 8.35 9.39
CA GLU A 98 10.74 8.78 9.41
C GLU A 98 11.00 9.83 8.32
N ALA A 99 10.27 9.78 7.22
CA ALA A 99 10.36 10.78 6.16
C ALA A 99 9.60 12.07 6.48
N GLY A 100 8.92 12.14 7.63
CA GLY A 100 8.17 13.32 8.04
C GLY A 100 6.84 13.49 7.32
N LEU A 101 6.31 12.43 6.71
CA LEU A 101 5.08 12.51 5.95
C LEU A 101 3.85 12.40 6.86
N PRO A 102 2.70 12.98 6.45
CA PRO A 102 1.54 13.05 7.34
C PRO A 102 0.88 11.69 7.54
N ALA A 103 0.52 11.39 8.79
CA ALA A 103 -0.30 10.25 9.15
C ALA A 103 -1.45 10.76 10.02
N LYS A 104 -2.64 10.21 9.82
CA LYS A 104 -3.82 10.57 10.59
C LYS A 104 -3.84 9.78 11.90
N THR A 105 -4.07 10.46 12.99
CA THR A 105 -4.15 9.84 14.31
C THR A 105 -5.50 10.04 14.95
#